data_17e13486f6f50890f6d35e011785058b
#
_entry.id   17e13486f6f50890f6d35e011785058b
#
_cell.length_a   1.000
_cell.length_b   1.000
_cell.length_c   1.000
_cell.angle_alpha   90.00
_cell.angle_beta   90.00
_cell.angle_gamma   90.00
#
_symmetry.space_group_name_H-M   'P 1'
#
loop_
_entity.id
_entity.type
_entity.pdbx_description
1 polymer ?
#
loop_
_entity_poly.entity_id
_entity_poly.type
_entity_poly.pdbx_seq_one_letter_code
_entity_poly.pdbx_strand_id
1 'polypeptide(L)'
;YVLAYREGKIVGRVAAIINHKANQTWNKKEVRFGWIDFIDDAEVSDALIRTVEEWGKERGMTHIQGPLGFTDFDAEGMLIEGFDQLSTMATIYNYPYYPQHLERMGFEKDADWVEYKIYIPDAIPDKHKRISDLIQRKYNLKVKKYTSAKKIAQDYGQAIFELMNEAYQPLYGYSALSQRQIDQYVKMYLPILDLRMVTLITDADDQLLAVGISMPSLAEALQKAHGRLLPMGWYHLAKTIFLKKYPKMLDLLLVAVKPEYQNKGVNALLFSDLIPVYQQLGFEYAESNPELELNGKVQAQWEYFKTEQHKRRRCFVKGIK
;
A
#
# COMPACT_ATOMS: atom_id res chain seq x y z
N TYR A 1 -7.02 9.23 20.12
CA TYR A 1 -5.58 8.96 20.13
C TYR A 1 -5.09 8.91 21.56
N VAL A 2 -4.40 7.82 21.95
CA VAL A 2 -4.03 7.53 23.34
C VAL A 2 -2.51 7.38 23.43
N LEU A 3 -1.94 7.89 24.54
CA LEU A 3 -0.54 7.73 24.90
C LEU A 3 -0.46 7.03 26.27
N ALA A 4 0.38 6.00 26.40
CA ALA A 4 0.72 5.38 27.67
C ALA A 4 2.00 6.00 28.23
N TYR A 5 1.97 6.32 29.53
CA TYR A 5 3.10 6.91 30.23
C TYR A 5 3.54 5.99 31.38
N ARG A 6 4.85 5.90 31.60
CA ARG A 6 5.46 5.31 32.79
C ARG A 6 6.57 6.25 33.29
N GLU A 7 6.49 6.67 34.52
CA GLU A 7 7.45 7.60 35.14
C GLU A 7 7.69 8.87 34.29
N GLY A 8 6.60 9.44 33.71
CA GLY A 8 6.66 10.62 32.88
C GLY A 8 7.19 10.43 31.43
N LYS A 9 7.57 9.21 31.05
CA LYS A 9 8.03 8.88 29.70
C LYS A 9 6.92 8.21 28.90
N ILE A 10 6.80 8.54 27.62
CA ILE A 10 5.91 7.84 26.69
C ILE A 10 6.47 6.44 26.45
N VAL A 11 5.67 5.40 26.75
CA VAL A 11 6.02 3.98 26.59
C VAL A 11 5.11 3.27 25.59
N GLY A 12 4.07 3.95 25.08
CA GLY A 12 3.22 3.41 24.02
C GLY A 12 2.22 4.42 23.51
N ARG A 13 1.61 4.10 22.39
CA ARG A 13 0.55 4.87 21.74
C ARG A 13 -0.39 3.95 20.96
N VAL A 14 -1.62 4.40 20.74
CA VAL A 14 -2.60 3.75 19.85
C VAL A 14 -3.64 4.77 19.40
N ALA A 15 -4.17 4.60 18.20
CA ALA A 15 -5.36 5.29 17.73
C ALA A 15 -6.56 4.34 17.76
N ALA A 16 -7.67 4.78 18.34
CA ALA A 16 -8.96 4.12 18.24
C ALA A 16 -9.77 4.78 17.11
N ILE A 17 -10.30 3.98 16.18
CA ILE A 17 -10.93 4.47 14.96
C ILE A 17 -12.23 3.71 14.73
N ILE A 18 -13.35 4.43 14.51
CA ILE A 18 -14.57 3.85 13.97
C ILE A 18 -14.76 4.38 12.55
N ASN A 19 -14.52 3.53 11.57
CA ASN A 19 -14.83 3.86 10.18
C ASN A 19 -16.29 3.47 9.89
N HIS A 20 -17.20 4.42 10.08
CA HIS A 20 -18.64 4.19 9.88
C HIS A 20 -18.97 3.71 8.48
N LYS A 21 -18.28 4.22 7.45
CA LYS A 21 -18.48 3.82 6.06
C LYS A 21 -18.05 2.36 5.83
N ALA A 22 -16.89 1.95 6.33
CA ALA A 22 -16.44 0.56 6.25
C ALA A 22 -17.41 -0.36 7.03
N ASN A 23 -17.77 -0.01 8.27
CA ASN A 23 -18.72 -0.79 9.06
C ASN A 23 -20.07 -0.97 8.34
N GLN A 24 -20.57 0.07 7.69
CA GLN A 24 -21.79 -0.01 6.91
C GLN A 24 -21.63 -0.88 5.66
N THR A 25 -20.54 -0.70 4.89
CA THR A 25 -20.27 -1.46 3.65
C THR A 25 -20.15 -2.95 3.92
N TRP A 26 -19.46 -3.31 5.02
CA TRP A 26 -19.16 -4.69 5.38
C TRP A 26 -20.17 -5.28 6.38
N ASN A 27 -21.21 -4.54 6.78
CA ASN A 27 -22.20 -4.92 7.79
C ASN A 27 -21.55 -5.38 9.11
N LYS A 28 -20.58 -4.61 9.60
CA LYS A 28 -19.80 -4.90 10.80
C LYS A 28 -20.00 -3.84 11.87
N LYS A 29 -19.68 -4.19 13.12
CA LYS A 29 -19.64 -3.26 14.27
C LYS A 29 -18.24 -3.35 14.90
N GLU A 30 -17.26 -2.78 14.22
CA GLU A 30 -15.85 -2.88 14.57
C GLU A 30 -15.26 -1.52 14.93
N VAL A 31 -14.47 -1.49 16.01
CA VAL A 31 -13.50 -0.45 16.28
C VAL A 31 -12.14 -0.93 15.80
N ARG A 32 -11.45 -0.08 15.02
CA ARG A 32 -10.09 -0.36 14.58
C ARG A 32 -9.09 0.19 15.58
N PHE A 33 -7.99 -0.54 15.81
CA PHE A 33 -6.80 0.04 16.41
C PHE A 33 -5.75 0.23 15.30
N GLY A 34 -5.10 1.41 15.30
CA GLY A 34 -4.06 1.74 14.32
C GLY A 34 -2.94 2.55 14.95
N TRP A 35 -1.85 2.77 14.23
CA TRP A 35 -0.67 3.49 14.70
C TRP A 35 -0.23 3.09 16.11
N ILE A 36 -0.30 1.77 16.40
CA ILE A 36 0.07 1.21 17.69
C ILE A 36 1.60 1.05 17.78
N ASP A 37 2.16 1.60 18.84
CA ASP A 37 3.55 1.37 19.24
C ASP A 37 3.62 1.20 20.75
N PHE A 38 4.45 0.29 21.22
CA PHE A 38 4.65 0.05 22.65
C PHE A 38 5.99 -0.64 22.92
N ILE A 39 6.51 -0.43 24.10
CA ILE A 39 7.68 -1.20 24.60
C ILE A 39 7.27 -2.64 24.87
N ASP A 40 8.23 -3.57 24.89
CA ASP A 40 7.99 -4.98 25.21
C ASP A 40 7.58 -5.16 26.68
N ASP A 41 6.32 -4.83 26.97
CA ASP A 41 5.74 -4.83 28.30
C ASP A 41 4.24 -5.14 28.22
N ALA A 42 3.83 -6.21 28.92
CA ALA A 42 2.46 -6.71 28.89
C ALA A 42 1.45 -5.71 29.46
N GLU A 43 1.79 -4.99 30.53
CA GLU A 43 0.88 -4.00 31.15
C GLU A 43 0.60 -2.84 30.17
N VAL A 44 1.62 -2.41 29.43
CA VAL A 44 1.50 -1.32 28.45
C VAL A 44 0.61 -1.73 27.28
N SER A 45 0.87 -2.89 26.68
CA SER A 45 0.06 -3.39 25.57
C SER A 45 -1.40 -3.66 25.99
N ASP A 46 -1.61 -4.25 27.17
CA ASP A 46 -2.94 -4.50 27.73
C ASP A 46 -3.71 -3.20 27.98
N ALA A 47 -3.07 -2.19 28.55
CA ALA A 47 -3.69 -0.91 28.82
C ALA A 47 -4.11 -0.19 27.52
N LEU A 48 -3.26 -0.17 26.50
CA LEU A 48 -3.55 0.43 25.20
C LEU A 48 -4.75 -0.26 24.53
N ILE A 49 -4.73 -1.58 24.42
CA ILE A 49 -5.80 -2.33 23.76
C ILE A 49 -7.10 -2.24 24.56
N ARG A 50 -7.07 -2.38 25.89
CA ARG A 50 -8.25 -2.21 26.73
C ARG A 50 -8.91 -0.84 26.54
N THR A 51 -8.13 0.23 26.46
CA THR A 51 -8.67 1.56 26.21
C THR A 51 -9.42 1.65 24.89
N VAL A 52 -8.91 0.97 23.83
CA VAL A 52 -9.62 0.92 22.52
C VAL A 52 -10.89 0.09 22.64
N GLU A 53 -10.85 -1.04 23.34
CA GLU A 53 -12.02 -1.91 23.58
C GLU A 53 -13.14 -1.17 24.33
N GLU A 54 -12.79 -0.51 25.45
CA GLU A 54 -13.74 0.26 26.26
C GLU A 54 -14.35 1.41 25.44
N TRP A 55 -13.52 2.18 24.73
CA TRP A 55 -13.98 3.26 23.87
C TRP A 55 -14.90 2.77 22.74
N GLY A 56 -14.60 1.61 22.14
CA GLY A 56 -15.44 0.96 21.13
C GLY A 56 -16.75 0.46 21.70
N LYS A 57 -16.72 -0.21 22.87
CA LYS A 57 -17.90 -0.75 23.58
C LYS A 57 -18.89 0.36 23.91
N GLU A 58 -18.44 1.49 24.45
CA GLU A 58 -19.28 2.66 24.72
C GLU A 58 -20.02 3.18 23.47
N ARG A 59 -19.50 2.89 22.27
CA ARG A 59 -20.04 3.30 20.96
C ARG A 59 -20.77 2.18 20.22
N GLY A 60 -21.06 1.08 20.92
CA GLY A 60 -21.82 -0.06 20.40
C GLY A 60 -21.04 -0.95 19.44
N MET A 61 -19.71 -0.89 19.46
CA MET A 61 -18.87 -1.84 18.71
C MET A 61 -18.81 -3.18 19.45
N THR A 62 -18.79 -4.26 18.68
CA THR A 62 -18.76 -5.64 19.20
C THR A 62 -17.44 -6.34 19.00
N HIS A 63 -16.60 -5.81 18.13
CA HIS A 63 -15.27 -6.35 17.82
C HIS A 63 -14.23 -5.24 17.74
N ILE A 64 -13.00 -5.60 18.10
CA ILE A 64 -11.79 -4.80 17.88
C ILE A 64 -10.95 -5.46 16.78
N GLN A 65 -10.49 -4.67 15.80
CA GLN A 65 -9.77 -5.13 14.62
C GLN A 65 -8.55 -4.25 14.35
N GLY A 66 -7.45 -4.82 13.86
CA GLY A 66 -6.29 -4.03 13.46
C GLY A 66 -4.96 -4.81 13.47
N PRO A 67 -3.83 -4.11 13.25
CA PRO A 67 -3.77 -2.65 13.05
C PRO A 67 -4.27 -2.24 11.66
N LEU A 68 -5.13 -1.25 11.61
CA LEU A 68 -5.69 -0.65 10.39
C LEU A 68 -5.88 0.86 10.58
N GLY A 69 -5.70 1.63 9.49
CA GLY A 69 -6.05 3.03 9.46
C GLY A 69 -7.51 3.30 9.05
N PHE A 70 -7.78 4.50 8.56
CA PHE A 70 -9.09 4.87 8.02
C PHE A 70 -9.33 4.29 6.63
N THR A 71 -8.29 4.27 5.80
CA THR A 71 -8.35 3.87 4.38
C THR A 71 -7.17 2.98 4.04
N ASP A 72 -7.21 2.32 2.91
CA ASP A 72 -6.13 1.47 2.37
C ASP A 72 -4.87 2.26 1.97
N PHE A 73 -4.89 3.60 2.08
CA PHE A 73 -3.69 4.44 1.97
C PHE A 73 -2.96 4.62 3.31
N ASP A 74 -3.58 4.23 4.39
CA ASP A 74 -2.93 4.14 5.69
C ASP A 74 -2.21 2.79 5.80
N ALA A 75 -1.22 2.71 6.67
CA ALA A 75 -0.50 1.46 6.87
C ALA A 75 -1.42 0.37 7.44
N GLU A 76 -1.38 -0.81 6.82
CA GLU A 76 -2.21 -1.96 7.15
C GLU A 76 -1.39 -3.13 7.65
N GLY A 77 -1.93 -3.83 8.63
CA GLY A 77 -1.38 -5.07 9.14
C GLY A 77 -0.11 -4.91 9.97
N MET A 78 0.08 -5.84 10.87
CA MET A 78 1.25 -6.00 11.72
C MET A 78 2.21 -6.99 11.06
N LEU A 79 3.48 -6.64 10.95
CA LEU A 79 4.50 -7.55 10.42
C LEU A 79 4.60 -8.79 11.30
N ILE A 80 4.50 -9.99 10.70
CA ILE A 80 4.61 -11.29 11.37
C ILE A 80 5.72 -12.18 10.80
N GLU A 81 6.17 -11.91 9.55
CA GLU A 81 7.30 -12.57 8.90
C GLU A 81 8.15 -11.53 8.15
N GLY A 82 9.46 -11.74 8.04
CA GLY A 82 10.38 -10.86 7.32
C GLY A 82 10.86 -9.68 8.15
N PHE A 83 11.06 -9.85 9.44
CA PHE A 83 11.55 -8.79 10.36
C PHE A 83 12.96 -8.29 10.04
N ASP A 84 13.73 -9.04 9.27
CA ASP A 84 15.06 -8.71 8.77
C ASP A 84 15.02 -7.94 7.45
N GLN A 85 13.84 -7.79 6.86
CA GLN A 85 13.64 -7.12 5.57
C GLN A 85 13.37 -5.63 5.73
N LEU A 86 13.83 -4.83 4.77
CA LEU A 86 13.61 -3.39 4.76
C LEU A 86 12.13 -3.08 4.44
N SER A 87 11.46 -2.34 5.33
CA SER A 87 10.09 -1.87 5.11
C SER A 87 10.04 -0.72 4.10
N THR A 88 9.02 -0.70 3.26
CA THR A 88 8.75 0.42 2.34
C THR A 88 8.14 1.61 3.08
N MET A 89 8.05 2.76 2.42
CA MET A 89 7.38 3.94 2.96
C MET A 89 5.88 3.71 3.19
N ALA A 90 5.26 2.82 2.42
CA ALA A 90 3.83 2.50 2.53
C ALA A 90 3.48 1.60 3.72
N THR A 91 4.49 1.00 4.39
CA THR A 91 4.28 0.02 5.45
C THR A 91 4.97 0.44 6.74
N ILE A 92 4.45 -0.06 7.88
CA ILE A 92 5.05 0.17 9.20
C ILE A 92 5.90 -1.06 9.59
N TYR A 93 7.10 -0.82 10.13
CA TYR A 93 7.88 -1.85 10.81
C TYR A 93 7.41 -1.95 12.26
N ASN A 94 7.31 -3.17 12.76
CA ASN A 94 7.12 -3.47 14.18
C ASN A 94 8.07 -4.59 14.61
N TYR A 95 8.38 -4.66 15.90
CA TYR A 95 9.22 -5.72 16.46
C TYR A 95 8.47 -7.05 16.57
N PRO A 96 9.20 -8.20 16.64
CA PRO A 96 8.59 -9.53 16.72
C PRO A 96 7.70 -9.76 17.94
N TYR A 97 7.88 -9.02 19.03
CA TYR A 97 7.04 -9.16 20.22
C TYR A 97 5.62 -8.62 20.06
N TYR A 98 5.36 -7.72 19.06
CA TYR A 98 4.03 -7.14 18.86
C TYR A 98 2.95 -8.19 18.58
N PRO A 99 3.07 -9.10 17.61
CA PRO A 99 2.07 -10.14 17.38
C PRO A 99 1.91 -11.08 18.59
N GLN A 100 3.00 -11.39 19.31
CA GLN A 100 2.95 -12.24 20.50
C GLN A 100 2.07 -11.63 21.61
N HIS A 101 2.14 -10.30 21.80
CA HIS A 101 1.26 -9.60 22.76
C HIS A 101 -0.21 -9.68 22.34
N LEU A 102 -0.54 -9.51 21.05
CA LEU A 102 -1.92 -9.61 20.58
C LEU A 102 -2.46 -11.05 20.73
N GLU A 103 -1.69 -12.05 20.34
CA GLU A 103 -2.05 -13.46 20.49
C GLU A 103 -2.27 -13.84 21.98
N ARG A 104 -1.39 -13.37 22.88
CA ARG A 104 -1.56 -13.52 24.33
C ARG A 104 -2.88 -12.90 24.84
N MET A 105 -3.32 -11.79 24.26
CA MET A 105 -4.59 -11.12 24.60
C MET A 105 -5.81 -11.79 23.96
N GLY A 106 -5.64 -12.90 23.23
CA GLY A 106 -6.71 -13.67 22.59
C GLY A 106 -7.19 -13.12 21.26
N PHE A 107 -6.36 -12.35 20.57
CA PHE A 107 -6.63 -11.98 19.19
C PHE A 107 -6.36 -13.14 18.25
N GLU A 108 -7.16 -13.25 17.21
CA GLU A 108 -7.06 -14.24 16.14
C GLU A 108 -6.76 -13.55 14.80
N LYS A 109 -6.32 -14.35 13.82
CA LYS A 109 -6.13 -13.87 12.44
C LYS A 109 -7.48 -13.47 11.82
N ASP A 110 -7.55 -12.26 11.27
CA ASP A 110 -8.68 -11.83 10.42
C ASP A 110 -8.29 -11.88 8.94
N ALA A 111 -7.17 -11.22 8.56
CA ALA A 111 -6.64 -11.26 7.21
C ALA A 111 -5.11 -11.19 7.23
N ASP A 112 -4.48 -11.79 6.22
CA ASP A 112 -3.05 -11.65 5.97
C ASP A 112 -2.81 -10.95 4.62
N TRP A 113 -1.74 -10.17 4.56
CA TRP A 113 -1.12 -9.66 3.35
C TRP A 113 0.26 -10.24 3.19
N VAL A 114 0.64 -10.50 1.95
CA VAL A 114 1.98 -10.93 1.55
C VAL A 114 2.65 -9.86 0.73
N GLU A 115 3.96 -9.75 0.84
CA GLU A 115 4.77 -8.80 0.07
C GLU A 115 5.83 -9.56 -0.71
N TYR A 116 5.99 -9.19 -1.99
CA TYR A 116 6.91 -9.85 -2.93
C TYR A 116 8.04 -8.93 -3.34
N LYS A 117 9.23 -9.49 -3.35
CA LYS A 117 10.37 -8.97 -4.09
C LYS A 117 10.31 -9.53 -5.51
N ILE A 118 10.18 -8.65 -6.49
CA ILE A 118 9.97 -8.99 -7.89
C ILE A 118 11.19 -8.52 -8.67
N TYR A 119 12.00 -9.44 -9.20
CA TYR A 119 13.21 -9.08 -9.93
C TYR A 119 12.86 -8.52 -11.31
N ILE A 120 13.48 -7.39 -11.67
CA ILE A 120 13.30 -6.79 -13.00
C ILE A 120 13.98 -7.70 -14.03
N PRO A 121 13.27 -8.22 -15.03
CA PRO A 121 13.84 -9.11 -16.02
C PRO A 121 14.74 -8.34 -17.00
N ASP A 122 15.75 -9.00 -17.58
CA ASP A 122 16.63 -8.40 -18.59
C ASP A 122 15.88 -8.06 -19.90
N ALA A 123 14.79 -8.74 -20.17
CA ALA A 123 13.90 -8.49 -21.29
C ALA A 123 12.44 -8.71 -20.89
N ILE A 124 11.52 -8.02 -21.54
CA ILE A 124 10.08 -8.26 -21.36
C ILE A 124 9.78 -9.71 -21.77
N PRO A 125 9.14 -10.53 -20.92
CA PRO A 125 8.78 -11.89 -21.29
C PRO A 125 7.96 -11.92 -22.59
N ASP A 126 8.32 -12.78 -23.54
CA ASP A 126 7.69 -12.87 -24.87
C ASP A 126 6.17 -13.00 -24.79
N LYS A 127 5.67 -13.73 -23.80
CA LYS A 127 4.24 -13.88 -23.57
C LYS A 127 3.58 -12.52 -23.26
N HIS A 128 4.20 -11.69 -22.41
CA HIS A 128 3.69 -10.36 -22.10
C HIS A 128 3.67 -9.45 -23.33
N LYS A 129 4.74 -9.48 -24.13
CA LYS A 129 4.81 -8.70 -25.35
C LYS A 129 3.72 -9.08 -26.34
N ARG A 130 3.53 -10.38 -26.59
CA ARG A 130 2.47 -10.91 -27.49
C ARG A 130 1.07 -10.55 -26.99
N ILE A 131 0.81 -10.72 -25.70
CA ILE A 131 -0.49 -10.34 -25.11
C ILE A 131 -0.70 -8.84 -25.23
N SER A 132 0.29 -8.03 -24.88
CA SER A 132 0.23 -6.57 -24.98
C SER A 132 -0.15 -6.12 -26.40
N ASP A 133 0.56 -6.61 -27.44
CA ASP A 133 0.28 -6.29 -28.83
C ASP A 133 -1.14 -6.72 -29.26
N LEU A 134 -1.56 -7.91 -28.82
CA LEU A 134 -2.88 -8.44 -29.15
C LEU A 134 -4.01 -7.59 -28.57
N ILE A 135 -3.95 -7.33 -27.26
CA ILE A 135 -5.02 -6.60 -26.57
C ILE A 135 -5.07 -5.14 -26.97
N GLN A 136 -3.91 -4.51 -27.20
CA GLN A 136 -3.83 -3.14 -27.68
C GLN A 136 -4.60 -2.97 -29.00
N ARG A 137 -4.41 -3.90 -29.93
CA ARG A 137 -5.14 -3.91 -31.22
C ARG A 137 -6.61 -4.29 -31.05
N LYS A 138 -6.89 -5.35 -30.28
CA LYS A 138 -8.26 -5.88 -30.10
C LYS A 138 -9.22 -4.88 -29.47
N TYR A 139 -8.74 -4.12 -28.52
CA TYR A 139 -9.57 -3.16 -27.76
C TYR A 139 -9.24 -1.70 -28.09
N ASN A 140 -8.40 -1.46 -29.12
CA ASN A 140 -7.94 -0.13 -29.53
C ASN A 140 -7.42 0.72 -28.35
N LEU A 141 -6.57 0.09 -27.52
CA LEU A 141 -6.03 0.72 -26.32
C LEU A 141 -4.86 1.64 -26.64
N LYS A 142 -4.77 2.73 -25.87
CA LYS A 142 -3.69 3.72 -25.98
C LYS A 142 -2.91 3.78 -24.67
N VAL A 143 -1.59 3.72 -24.80
CA VAL A 143 -0.68 4.01 -23.66
C VAL A 143 -0.43 5.51 -23.61
N LYS A 144 -0.71 6.14 -22.49
CA LYS A 144 -0.52 7.58 -22.29
C LYS A 144 0.63 7.84 -21.31
N LYS A 145 1.54 8.71 -21.72
CA LYS A 145 2.66 9.17 -20.89
C LYS A 145 2.59 10.69 -20.76
N TYR A 146 3.01 11.17 -19.61
CA TYR A 146 2.99 12.60 -19.29
C TYR A 146 4.35 13.08 -18.82
N THR A 147 4.64 14.35 -19.08
CA THR A 147 5.84 15.03 -18.61
C THR A 147 5.53 16.12 -17.58
N SER A 148 4.25 16.34 -17.30
CA SER A 148 3.77 17.34 -16.34
C SER A 148 2.77 16.72 -15.34
N ALA A 149 3.13 16.74 -14.07
CA ALA A 149 2.25 16.30 -12.98
C ALA A 149 0.94 17.11 -12.94
N LYS A 150 1.02 18.42 -13.19
CA LYS A 150 -0.16 19.29 -13.25
C LYS A 150 -1.12 18.84 -14.36
N LYS A 151 -0.57 18.43 -15.51
CA LYS A 151 -1.40 17.98 -16.64
C LYS A 151 -2.06 16.62 -16.35
N ILE A 152 -1.36 15.66 -15.71
CA ILE A 152 -2.00 14.41 -15.25
C ILE A 152 -3.14 14.72 -14.27
N ALA A 153 -2.90 15.61 -13.29
CA ALA A 153 -3.92 15.97 -12.31
C ALA A 153 -5.16 16.55 -12.97
N GLN A 154 -4.99 17.40 -13.98
CA GLN A 154 -6.09 18.04 -14.73
C GLN A 154 -6.84 17.05 -15.60
N ASP A 155 -6.13 16.21 -16.36
CA ASP A 155 -6.73 15.33 -17.35
C ASP A 155 -7.31 14.04 -16.72
N TYR A 156 -6.62 13.46 -15.72
CA TYR A 156 -6.95 12.13 -15.19
C TYR A 156 -6.92 12.03 -13.66
N GLY A 157 -6.61 13.11 -12.91
CA GLY A 157 -6.48 13.03 -11.46
C GLY A 157 -7.73 12.44 -10.79
N GLN A 158 -8.91 12.89 -11.16
CA GLN A 158 -10.18 12.36 -10.67
C GLN A 158 -10.41 10.92 -11.15
N ALA A 159 -10.22 10.65 -12.44
CA ALA A 159 -10.47 9.34 -13.05
C ALA A 159 -9.58 8.23 -12.46
N ILE A 160 -8.33 8.53 -12.07
CA ILE A 160 -7.43 7.58 -11.41
C ILE A 160 -8.04 7.08 -10.10
N PHE A 161 -8.55 7.98 -9.26
CA PHE A 161 -9.13 7.59 -7.97
C PHE A 161 -10.51 6.97 -8.10
N GLU A 162 -11.31 7.36 -9.08
CA GLU A 162 -12.57 6.69 -9.41
C GLU A 162 -12.31 5.25 -9.87
N LEU A 163 -11.35 5.05 -10.78
CA LEU A 163 -10.92 3.73 -11.22
C LEU A 163 -10.43 2.88 -10.05
N MET A 164 -9.67 3.47 -9.14
CA MET A 164 -9.18 2.79 -7.96
C MET A 164 -10.33 2.42 -7.02
N ASN A 165 -11.25 3.35 -6.73
CA ASN A 165 -12.43 3.07 -5.93
C ASN A 165 -13.25 1.90 -6.52
N GLU A 166 -13.40 1.84 -7.85
CA GLU A 166 -14.09 0.77 -8.55
C GLU A 166 -13.34 -0.57 -8.49
N ALA A 167 -12.03 -0.54 -8.74
CA ALA A 167 -11.21 -1.74 -8.82
C ALA A 167 -10.97 -2.39 -7.44
N TYR A 168 -10.91 -1.59 -6.37
CA TYR A 168 -10.57 -2.05 -5.03
C TYR A 168 -11.78 -2.28 -4.13
N GLN A 169 -12.99 -1.88 -4.57
CA GLN A 169 -14.22 -2.07 -3.80
C GLN A 169 -14.41 -3.48 -3.20
N PRO A 170 -14.05 -4.58 -3.90
CA PRO A 170 -14.21 -5.93 -3.35
C PRO A 170 -13.12 -6.34 -2.35
N LEU A 171 -12.07 -5.53 -2.16
CA LEU A 171 -10.95 -5.89 -1.30
C LEU A 171 -11.33 -5.77 0.18
N TYR A 172 -10.75 -6.65 0.99
CA TYR A 172 -10.96 -6.71 2.44
C TYR A 172 -10.76 -5.35 3.10
N GLY A 173 -11.77 -4.92 3.88
CA GLY A 173 -11.70 -3.68 4.66
C GLY A 173 -11.75 -2.39 3.84
N TYR A 174 -11.77 -2.47 2.50
CA TYR A 174 -11.74 -1.29 1.64
C TYR A 174 -12.84 -0.29 1.96
N SER A 175 -12.47 0.99 1.99
CA SER A 175 -13.38 2.11 2.17
C SER A 175 -13.12 3.16 1.09
N ALA A 176 -14.09 3.33 0.18
CA ALA A 176 -13.95 4.27 -0.94
C ALA A 176 -13.62 5.69 -0.46
N LEU A 177 -12.64 6.30 -1.11
CA LEU A 177 -12.17 7.65 -0.80
C LEU A 177 -13.25 8.70 -1.08
N SER A 178 -13.33 9.68 -0.20
CA SER A 178 -14.11 10.90 -0.42
C SER A 178 -13.36 11.84 -1.37
N GLN A 179 -14.08 12.77 -2.03
CA GLN A 179 -13.49 13.78 -2.90
C GLN A 179 -12.36 14.57 -2.21
N ARG A 180 -12.57 14.96 -0.97
CA ARG A 180 -11.57 15.70 -0.18
C ARG A 180 -10.27 14.91 0.00
N GLN A 181 -10.37 13.59 0.24
CA GLN A 181 -9.19 12.71 0.34
C GLN A 181 -8.50 12.58 -1.01
N ILE A 182 -9.25 12.40 -2.08
CA ILE A 182 -8.73 12.34 -3.46
C ILE A 182 -7.91 13.59 -3.77
N ASP A 183 -8.46 14.78 -3.56
CA ASP A 183 -7.79 16.06 -3.80
C ASP A 183 -6.49 16.19 -2.99
N GLN A 184 -6.53 15.73 -1.74
CA GLN A 184 -5.36 15.72 -0.85
C GLN A 184 -4.27 14.78 -1.36
N TYR A 185 -4.62 13.57 -1.75
CA TYR A 185 -3.64 12.58 -2.24
C TYR A 185 -3.04 12.98 -3.58
N VAL A 186 -3.85 13.48 -4.53
CA VAL A 186 -3.33 14.05 -5.79
C VAL A 186 -2.29 15.13 -5.52
N LYS A 187 -2.62 16.07 -4.63
CA LYS A 187 -1.73 17.18 -4.28
C LYS A 187 -0.44 16.73 -3.58
N MET A 188 -0.53 15.67 -2.77
CA MET A 188 0.59 15.19 -1.97
C MET A 188 1.55 14.31 -2.77
N TYR A 189 1.03 13.35 -3.51
CA TYR A 189 1.85 12.31 -4.15
C TYR A 189 2.31 12.67 -5.56
N LEU A 190 1.46 13.28 -6.37
CA LEU A 190 1.76 13.51 -7.77
C LEU A 190 3.04 14.34 -8.03
N PRO A 191 3.37 15.38 -7.21
CA PRO A 191 4.58 16.18 -7.42
C PRO A 191 5.90 15.44 -7.16
N ILE A 192 5.89 14.36 -6.39
CA ILE A 192 7.09 13.60 -6.03
C ILE A 192 7.35 12.40 -6.94
N LEU A 193 6.39 12.06 -7.83
CA LEU A 193 6.53 10.93 -8.74
C LEU A 193 7.47 11.25 -9.89
N ASP A 194 8.29 10.28 -10.29
CA ASP A 194 8.92 10.30 -11.61
C ASP A 194 7.91 9.83 -12.66
N LEU A 195 7.44 10.76 -13.48
CA LEU A 195 6.36 10.51 -14.42
C LEU A 195 6.70 9.46 -15.49
N ARG A 196 7.98 9.12 -15.67
CA ARG A 196 8.39 7.98 -16.51
C ARG A 196 7.89 6.66 -15.94
N MET A 197 7.73 6.59 -14.61
CA MET A 197 7.26 5.42 -13.86
C MET A 197 5.73 5.43 -13.65
N VAL A 198 5.00 6.27 -14.39
CA VAL A 198 3.54 6.34 -14.40
C VAL A 198 3.04 5.99 -15.79
N THR A 199 2.11 5.04 -15.88
CA THR A 199 1.50 4.61 -17.13
C THR A 199 -0.01 4.64 -17.00
N LEU A 200 -0.67 5.28 -17.94
CA LEU A 200 -2.12 5.29 -18.07
C LEU A 200 -2.51 4.55 -19.34
N ILE A 201 -3.55 3.73 -19.25
CA ILE A 201 -4.12 3.05 -20.43
C ILE A 201 -5.55 3.54 -20.61
N THR A 202 -5.84 4.03 -21.81
CA THR A 202 -7.17 4.50 -22.19
C THR A 202 -7.71 3.71 -23.37
N ASP A 203 -9.02 3.79 -23.59
CA ASP A 203 -9.66 3.31 -24.80
C ASP A 203 -9.58 4.35 -25.95
N ALA A 204 -10.35 4.11 -27.03
CA ALA A 204 -10.45 5.00 -28.17
C ALA A 204 -11.00 6.39 -27.83
N ASP A 205 -11.91 6.44 -26.84
CA ASP A 205 -12.64 7.64 -26.40
C ASP A 205 -11.94 8.35 -25.24
N ASP A 206 -10.66 8.02 -25.00
CA ASP A 206 -9.82 8.56 -23.92
C ASP A 206 -10.32 8.26 -22.49
N GLN A 207 -11.20 7.27 -22.30
CA GLN A 207 -11.61 6.82 -20.98
C GLN A 207 -10.50 6.01 -20.31
N LEU A 208 -10.20 6.31 -19.06
CA LEU A 208 -9.16 5.60 -18.31
C LEU A 208 -9.61 4.17 -17.97
N LEU A 209 -8.82 3.18 -18.37
CA LEU A 209 -9.09 1.77 -18.16
C LEU A 209 -8.09 1.11 -17.20
N ALA A 210 -6.86 1.59 -17.17
CA ALA A 210 -5.86 1.09 -16.25
C ALA A 210 -4.81 2.15 -15.91
N VAL A 211 -4.21 2.01 -14.75
CA VAL A 211 -3.12 2.84 -14.29
C VAL A 211 -2.09 1.98 -13.56
N GLY A 212 -0.81 2.25 -13.81
CA GLY A 212 0.32 1.73 -13.06
C GLY A 212 1.18 2.88 -12.58
N ILE A 213 1.41 2.95 -11.27
CA ILE A 213 2.23 3.96 -10.61
C ILE A 213 3.26 3.26 -9.75
N SER A 214 4.52 3.60 -9.97
CA SER A 214 5.65 3.17 -9.16
C SER A 214 6.57 4.35 -8.86
N MET A 215 7.46 4.18 -7.89
CA MET A 215 8.46 5.19 -7.55
C MET A 215 9.75 4.55 -7.07
N PRO A 216 10.90 5.26 -7.16
CA PRO A 216 12.11 4.82 -6.50
C PRO A 216 11.87 4.66 -5.01
N SER A 217 12.28 3.54 -4.41
CA SER A 217 12.08 3.33 -2.98
C SER A 217 12.81 4.38 -2.15
N LEU A 218 12.12 4.93 -1.16
CA LEU A 218 12.70 5.85 -0.19
C LEU A 218 13.18 5.13 1.08
N ALA A 219 13.01 3.81 1.17
CA ALA A 219 13.28 3.04 2.37
C ALA A 219 14.72 3.19 2.87
N GLU A 220 15.73 3.04 2.00
CA GLU A 220 17.14 3.25 2.37
C GLU A 220 17.45 4.69 2.78
N ALA A 221 16.82 5.66 2.11
CA ALA A 221 17.01 7.08 2.44
C ALA A 221 16.44 7.41 3.82
N LEU A 222 15.25 6.87 4.15
CA LEU A 222 14.62 7.00 5.46
C LEU A 222 15.42 6.30 6.55
N GLN A 223 15.96 5.12 6.28
CA GLN A 223 16.83 4.38 7.20
C GLN A 223 18.11 5.19 7.51
N LYS A 224 18.77 5.74 6.49
CA LYS A 224 19.95 6.60 6.65
C LYS A 224 19.64 7.90 7.38
N ALA A 225 18.42 8.40 7.26
CA ALA A 225 17.93 9.58 7.98
C ALA A 225 17.55 9.29 9.45
N HIS A 226 17.54 8.01 9.88
CA HIS A 226 17.10 7.58 11.22
C HIS A 226 15.73 8.15 11.63
N GLY A 227 14.83 8.30 10.69
CA GLY A 227 13.50 8.87 10.92
C GLY A 227 13.48 10.38 11.23
N ARG A 228 14.59 11.09 11.02
CA ARG A 228 14.72 12.53 11.29
C ARG A 228 15.10 13.30 10.04
N LEU A 229 14.34 14.34 9.70
CA LEU A 229 14.67 15.20 8.55
C LEU A 229 15.81 16.17 8.86
N LEU A 230 15.89 16.68 10.10
CA LEU A 230 16.94 17.61 10.51
C LEU A 230 17.95 16.92 11.45
N PRO A 231 19.23 17.32 11.41
CA PRO A 231 19.79 18.37 10.53
C PRO A 231 20.07 17.90 9.09
N MET A 232 20.36 16.63 8.82
CA MET A 232 20.84 16.16 7.51
C MET A 232 19.96 15.08 6.85
N GLY A 233 18.91 14.58 7.51
CA GLY A 233 18.07 13.50 6.97
C GLY A 233 17.38 13.87 5.66
N TRP A 234 16.97 15.14 5.49
CA TRP A 234 16.39 15.65 4.25
C TRP A 234 17.31 15.46 3.03
N TYR A 235 18.63 15.48 3.21
CA TYR A 235 19.59 15.30 2.12
C TYR A 235 19.50 13.92 1.49
N HIS A 236 19.28 12.87 2.29
CA HIS A 236 19.13 11.50 1.78
C HIS A 236 17.88 11.37 0.91
N LEU A 237 16.78 11.97 1.32
CA LEU A 237 15.52 12.00 0.53
C LEU A 237 15.65 12.85 -0.73
N ALA A 238 16.22 14.06 -0.60
CA ALA A 238 16.44 14.96 -1.73
C ALA A 238 17.34 14.34 -2.81
N LYS A 239 18.34 13.56 -2.40
CA LYS A 239 19.22 12.84 -3.30
C LYS A 239 18.45 11.87 -4.21
N THR A 240 17.48 11.16 -3.67
CA THR A 240 16.65 10.22 -4.43
C THR A 240 15.60 10.96 -5.26
N ILE A 241 14.86 11.89 -4.67
CA ILE A 241 13.70 12.54 -5.30
C ILE A 241 14.14 13.56 -6.37
N PHE A 242 15.07 14.46 -6.02
CA PHE A 242 15.43 15.60 -6.88
C PHE A 242 16.68 15.36 -7.71
N LEU A 243 17.70 14.72 -7.13
CA LEU A 243 18.95 14.43 -7.86
C LEU A 243 18.88 13.12 -8.65
N LYS A 244 17.77 12.40 -8.58
CA LYS A 244 17.48 11.14 -9.31
C LYS A 244 18.58 10.09 -9.16
N LYS A 245 19.21 10.06 -7.97
CA LYS A 245 20.15 9.00 -7.59
C LYS A 245 19.36 7.86 -6.98
N TYR A 246 18.82 7.01 -7.84
CA TYR A 246 17.91 5.96 -7.44
C TYR A 246 18.61 4.80 -6.72
N PRO A 247 17.92 4.16 -5.75
CA PRO A 247 18.36 2.89 -5.19
C PRO A 247 18.13 1.76 -6.20
N LYS A 248 18.54 0.55 -5.87
CA LYS A 248 18.27 -0.66 -6.67
C LYS A 248 16.81 -1.10 -6.62
N MET A 249 16.08 -0.67 -5.61
CA MET A 249 14.69 -1.02 -5.34
C MET A 249 13.75 0.09 -5.79
N LEU A 250 12.65 -0.30 -6.42
CA LEU A 250 11.48 0.56 -6.63
C LEU A 250 10.28 0.01 -5.84
N ASP A 251 9.35 0.88 -5.49
CA ASP A 251 8.08 0.51 -4.85
C ASP A 251 6.97 0.54 -5.89
N LEU A 252 6.19 -0.55 -6.00
CA LEU A 252 4.95 -0.58 -6.77
C LEU A 252 3.84 0.05 -5.90
N LEU A 253 3.44 1.28 -6.22
CA LEU A 253 2.50 2.01 -5.37
C LEU A 253 1.04 1.68 -5.68
N LEU A 254 0.69 1.60 -6.96
CA LEU A 254 -0.68 1.44 -7.39
C LEU A 254 -0.73 0.74 -8.75
N VAL A 255 -1.53 -0.31 -8.83
CA VAL A 255 -1.95 -0.91 -10.09
C VAL A 255 -3.46 -1.10 -10.03
N ALA A 256 -4.20 -0.37 -10.85
CA ALA A 256 -5.65 -0.53 -10.96
C ALA A 256 -6.04 -0.80 -12.41
N VAL A 257 -6.97 -1.73 -12.60
CA VAL A 257 -7.57 -2.06 -13.90
C VAL A 257 -9.08 -2.11 -13.71
N LYS A 258 -9.80 -1.46 -14.61
CA LYS A 258 -11.25 -1.43 -14.60
C LYS A 258 -11.82 -2.86 -14.53
N PRO A 259 -12.79 -3.16 -13.65
CA PRO A 259 -13.26 -4.53 -13.41
C PRO A 259 -13.59 -5.33 -14.66
N GLU A 260 -14.24 -4.70 -15.64
CA GLU A 260 -14.59 -5.30 -16.91
C GLU A 260 -13.40 -5.62 -17.83
N TYR A 261 -12.21 -5.05 -17.56
CA TYR A 261 -10.95 -5.30 -18.27
C TYR A 261 -9.96 -6.17 -17.49
N GLN A 262 -10.30 -6.53 -16.24
CA GLN A 262 -9.53 -7.49 -15.48
C GLN A 262 -9.55 -8.86 -16.18
N ASN A 263 -8.47 -9.64 -16.04
CA ASN A 263 -8.27 -10.93 -16.72
C ASN A 263 -8.25 -10.89 -18.27
N LYS A 264 -8.28 -9.70 -18.88
CA LYS A 264 -8.16 -9.53 -20.33
C LYS A 264 -6.72 -9.22 -20.79
N GLY A 265 -5.75 -9.28 -19.89
CA GLY A 265 -4.33 -9.06 -20.20
C GLY A 265 -3.87 -7.60 -20.22
N VAL A 266 -4.69 -6.65 -19.77
CA VAL A 266 -4.33 -5.21 -19.73
C VAL A 266 -3.08 -4.97 -18.86
N ASN A 267 -2.86 -5.79 -17.82
CA ASN A 267 -1.65 -5.72 -17.01
C ASN A 267 -0.38 -5.96 -17.84
N ALA A 268 -0.43 -6.83 -18.86
CA ALA A 268 0.71 -7.04 -19.74
C ALA A 268 1.11 -5.77 -20.50
N LEU A 269 0.15 -4.92 -20.85
CA LEU A 269 0.42 -3.64 -21.49
C LEU A 269 1.08 -2.65 -20.52
N LEU A 270 0.64 -2.61 -19.24
CA LEU A 270 1.31 -1.82 -18.20
C LEU A 270 2.77 -2.25 -18.02
N PHE A 271 3.03 -3.55 -17.87
CA PHE A 271 4.39 -4.07 -17.70
C PHE A 271 5.26 -3.89 -18.93
N SER A 272 4.69 -4.02 -20.13
CA SER A 272 5.42 -3.80 -21.38
C SER A 272 5.91 -2.36 -21.53
N ASP A 273 5.22 -1.39 -20.95
CA ASP A 273 5.63 0.00 -20.93
C ASP A 273 6.60 0.32 -19.77
N LEU A 274 6.35 -0.23 -18.58
CA LEU A 274 7.09 0.12 -17.36
C LEU A 274 8.44 -0.60 -17.23
N ILE A 275 8.53 -1.88 -17.61
CA ILE A 275 9.78 -2.67 -17.47
C ILE A 275 10.97 -2.01 -18.17
N PRO A 276 10.88 -1.56 -19.44
CA PRO A 276 11.98 -0.86 -20.10
C PRO A 276 12.43 0.41 -19.36
N VAL A 277 11.49 1.12 -18.74
CA VAL A 277 11.80 2.29 -17.92
C VAL A 277 12.60 1.87 -16.67
N TYR A 278 12.19 0.81 -15.99
CA TYR A 278 12.88 0.31 -14.81
C TYR A 278 14.32 -0.12 -15.15
N GLN A 279 14.50 -0.84 -16.26
CA GLN A 279 15.83 -1.24 -16.78
C GLN A 279 16.71 -0.02 -17.08
N GLN A 280 16.18 0.96 -17.82
CA GLN A 280 16.89 2.18 -18.17
C GLN A 280 17.32 2.99 -16.94
N LEU A 281 16.52 2.96 -15.87
CA LEU A 281 16.79 3.66 -14.63
C LEU A 281 17.70 2.86 -13.67
N GLY A 282 18.05 1.61 -14.02
CA GLY A 282 18.99 0.77 -13.28
C GLY A 282 18.39 0.11 -12.04
N PHE A 283 17.07 -0.09 -11.99
CA PHE A 283 16.42 -0.86 -10.92
C PHE A 283 16.70 -2.36 -11.10
N GLU A 284 16.98 -3.05 -9.99
CA GLU A 284 17.23 -4.50 -9.98
C GLU A 284 15.96 -5.27 -9.57
N TYR A 285 15.14 -4.69 -8.69
CA TYR A 285 13.90 -5.32 -8.24
C TYR A 285 12.85 -4.30 -7.81
N ALA A 286 11.61 -4.74 -7.85
CA ALA A 286 10.45 -4.03 -7.33
C ALA A 286 10.00 -4.68 -6.01
N GLU A 287 9.52 -3.86 -5.10
CA GLU A 287 8.79 -4.28 -3.91
C GLU A 287 7.30 -4.13 -4.18
N SER A 288 6.53 -5.22 -4.01
CA SER A 288 5.07 -5.09 -4.06
C SER A 288 4.58 -4.33 -2.82
N ASN A 289 3.43 -3.69 -2.93
CA ASN A 289 2.68 -3.30 -1.76
C ASN A 289 2.04 -4.55 -1.12
N PRO A 290 1.56 -4.48 0.14
CA PRO A 290 0.84 -5.58 0.75
C PRO A 290 -0.31 -6.07 -0.14
N GLU A 291 -0.28 -7.34 -0.53
CA GLU A 291 -1.30 -7.99 -1.34
C GLU A 291 -2.07 -8.98 -0.47
N LEU A 292 -3.39 -8.92 -0.47
CA LEU A 292 -4.20 -9.88 0.27
C LEU A 292 -3.82 -11.32 -0.09
N GLU A 293 -3.56 -12.16 0.91
CA GLU A 293 -3.19 -13.57 0.76
C GLU A 293 -4.16 -14.34 -0.16
N LEU A 294 -5.45 -14.02 -0.09
CA LEU A 294 -6.50 -14.65 -0.86
C LEU A 294 -6.71 -14.04 -2.26
N ASN A 295 -5.98 -12.97 -2.61
CA ASN A 295 -6.08 -12.34 -3.92
C ASN A 295 -5.18 -13.03 -4.97
N GLY A 296 -5.49 -14.29 -5.29
CA GLY A 296 -4.73 -15.07 -6.28
C GLY A 296 -4.66 -14.42 -7.67
N LYS A 297 -5.60 -13.52 -8.02
CA LYS A 297 -5.56 -12.79 -9.30
C LYS A 297 -4.39 -11.82 -9.40
N VAL A 298 -4.05 -11.15 -8.31
CA VAL A 298 -2.90 -10.24 -8.26
C VAL A 298 -1.63 -11.07 -8.24
N GLN A 299 -1.56 -12.10 -7.42
CA GLN A 299 -0.39 -12.97 -7.30
C GLN A 299 -0.05 -13.70 -8.61
N ALA A 300 -1.05 -14.12 -9.39
CA ALA A 300 -0.85 -14.74 -10.71
C ALA A 300 -0.13 -13.84 -11.73
N GLN A 301 -0.08 -12.52 -11.51
CA GLN A 301 0.68 -11.60 -12.37
C GLN A 301 2.19 -11.83 -12.25
N TRP A 302 2.63 -12.34 -11.12
CA TRP A 302 4.04 -12.56 -10.82
C TRP A 302 4.59 -13.88 -11.33
N GLU A 303 3.76 -14.84 -11.79
CA GLU A 303 4.17 -16.15 -12.27
C GLU A 303 5.22 -16.12 -13.40
N TYR A 304 5.28 -15.00 -14.15
CA TYR A 304 6.23 -14.83 -15.25
C TYR A 304 7.50 -14.09 -14.87
N PHE A 305 7.64 -13.75 -13.60
CA PHE A 305 8.78 -13.04 -13.06
C PHE A 305 9.49 -13.91 -12.03
N LYS A 306 10.79 -13.70 -11.85
CA LYS A 306 11.47 -14.24 -10.69
C LYS A 306 11.00 -13.45 -9.46
N THR A 307 10.34 -14.12 -8.53
CA THR A 307 9.78 -13.51 -7.32
C THR A 307 10.16 -14.26 -6.07
N GLU A 308 10.11 -13.57 -4.96
CA GLU A 308 10.38 -14.08 -3.63
C GLU A 308 9.35 -13.43 -2.67
N GLN A 309 8.46 -14.25 -2.07
CA GLN A 309 7.64 -13.77 -0.97
C GLN A 309 8.54 -13.64 0.25
N HIS A 310 8.71 -12.44 0.78
CA HIS A 310 9.69 -12.19 1.82
C HIS A 310 9.13 -11.49 3.06
N LYS A 311 7.92 -10.99 3.03
CA LYS A 311 7.24 -10.41 4.20
C LYS A 311 5.78 -10.86 4.26
N ARG A 312 5.24 -10.90 5.47
CA ARG A 312 3.82 -11.14 5.74
C ARG A 312 3.34 -10.22 6.85
N ARG A 313 2.14 -9.68 6.67
CA ARG A 313 1.46 -8.85 7.65
C ARG A 313 0.12 -9.46 7.99
N ARG A 314 -0.34 -9.22 9.22
CA ARG A 314 -1.62 -9.73 9.72
C ARG A 314 -2.47 -8.62 10.30
N CYS A 315 -3.75 -8.61 9.93
CA CYS A 315 -4.78 -7.96 10.70
C CYS A 315 -5.34 -8.96 11.71
N PHE A 316 -5.46 -8.51 12.94
CA PHE A 316 -5.98 -9.28 14.05
C PHE A 316 -7.39 -8.82 14.41
N VAL A 317 -8.21 -9.73 14.93
CA VAL A 317 -9.57 -9.44 15.38
C VAL A 317 -9.85 -10.13 16.72
N LYS A 318 -10.68 -9.50 17.54
CA LYS A 318 -11.18 -10.08 18.80
C LYS A 318 -12.57 -9.55 19.13
N GLY A 319 -13.45 -10.38 19.70
CA GLY A 319 -14.73 -9.93 20.25
C GLY A 319 -14.53 -9.09 21.52
N ILE A 320 -15.24 -7.96 21.61
CA ILE A 320 -15.30 -7.13 22.82
C ILE A 320 -16.32 -7.74 23.78
N LYS A 321 -15.86 -8.03 25.01
CA LYS A 321 -16.69 -8.63 26.09
C LYS A 321 -17.44 -7.59 26.92
#